data_1dd8c60fe457d000544e78541dd782fc
#
_entry.id   1dd8c60fe457d000544e78541dd782fc
#
_cell.length_a   1.000
_cell.length_b   1.000
_cell.length_c   1.000
_cell.angle_alpha   90.00
_cell.angle_beta   90.00
_cell.angle_gamma   90.00
#
_symmetry.space_group_name_H-M   'P 1'
#
loop_
_entity.id
_entity.type
_entity.pdbx_description
1 polymer ?
#
loop_
_entity_poly.entity_id
_entity_poly.type
_entity_poly.pdbx_seq_one_letter_code
_entity_poly.pdbx_strand_id
1 'polypeptide(L)'
;MKITNAKQLSAYLKDVRLSEDLSQGKVASKVGIRQDTVSSFELQPGTTKLETFFKILSALDLELEVKPKGSDTQSPDGWKEEW
;
A
#
# COMPACT_ATOMS: atom_id res chain seq x y z
N MET A 1 -6.65 -7.47 7.81
CA MET A 1 -6.99 -7.82 6.46
C MET A 1 -5.80 -8.40 5.75
N LYS A 2 -6.00 -9.42 4.95
CA LYS A 2 -4.90 -10.05 4.27
C LYS A 2 -4.84 -9.62 2.82
N ILE A 3 -3.71 -9.14 2.39
CA ILE A 3 -3.52 -8.68 1.03
C ILE A 3 -2.38 -9.47 0.44
N THR A 4 -2.62 -10.15 -0.66
CA THR A 4 -1.61 -11.00 -1.26
C THR A 4 -1.29 -10.65 -2.70
N ASN A 5 -1.84 -9.58 -3.24
CA ASN A 5 -1.44 -9.15 -4.57
C ASN A 5 -1.64 -7.65 -4.72
N ALA A 6 -1.08 -7.11 -5.79
CA ALA A 6 -1.08 -5.67 -5.98
C ALA A 6 -2.48 -5.11 -6.17
N LYS A 7 -3.34 -5.87 -6.81
CA LYS A 7 -4.68 -5.38 -7.08
C LYS A 7 -5.48 -5.23 -5.79
N GLN A 8 -5.36 -6.19 -4.89
CA GLN A 8 -6.02 -6.10 -3.60
C GLN A 8 -5.49 -4.90 -2.81
N LEU A 9 -4.18 -4.67 -2.91
CA LEU A 9 -3.57 -3.58 -2.20
C LEU A 9 -4.07 -2.24 -2.69
N SER A 10 -4.11 -2.05 -4.01
CA SER A 10 -4.55 -0.77 -4.54
C SER A 10 -6.02 -0.53 -4.23
N ALA A 11 -6.83 -1.57 -4.25
CA ALA A 11 -8.24 -1.43 -3.93
C ALA A 11 -8.43 -1.00 -2.48
N TYR A 12 -7.65 -1.60 -1.59
CA TYR A 12 -7.76 -1.25 -0.18
C TYR A 12 -7.31 0.19 0.07
N LEU A 13 -6.21 0.59 -0.55
CA LEU A 13 -5.73 1.95 -0.37
C LEU A 13 -6.70 2.97 -0.96
N LYS A 14 -7.34 2.63 -2.07
CA LYS A 14 -8.34 3.51 -2.62
C LYS A 14 -9.52 3.65 -1.67
N ASP A 15 -9.94 2.55 -1.04
CA ASP A 15 -11.04 2.61 -0.09
C ASP A 15 -10.67 3.49 1.12
N VAL A 16 -9.46 3.40 1.59
CA VAL A 16 -9.01 4.24 2.69
C VAL A 16 -9.04 5.71 2.27
N ARG A 17 -8.56 6.00 1.06
CA ARG A 17 -8.57 7.35 0.55
C ARG A 17 -9.97 7.92 0.52
N LEU A 18 -10.91 7.13 -0.01
CA LEU A 18 -12.28 7.58 -0.12
C LEU A 18 -12.94 7.75 1.24
N SER A 19 -12.61 6.86 2.18
CA SER A 19 -13.22 6.98 3.50
C SER A 19 -12.71 8.20 4.25
N GLU A 20 -11.56 8.73 3.86
CA GLU A 20 -11.03 9.93 4.48
C GLU A 20 -11.36 11.16 3.64
N ASP A 21 -12.20 11.00 2.64
CA ASP A 21 -12.60 12.13 1.83
C ASP A 21 -11.43 12.80 1.14
N LEU A 22 -10.45 12.05 0.71
CA LEU A 22 -9.29 12.62 0.04
C LEU A 22 -9.38 12.35 -1.46
N SER A 23 -9.14 13.38 -2.25
CA SER A 23 -9.07 13.17 -3.70
C SER A 23 -7.70 12.63 -4.05
N GLN A 24 -7.54 12.12 -5.26
CA GLN A 24 -6.22 11.69 -5.73
C GLN A 24 -5.24 12.86 -5.70
N GLY A 25 -5.69 14.04 -6.07
CA GLY A 25 -4.83 15.21 -6.05
C GLY A 25 -4.37 15.58 -4.64
N LYS A 26 -5.26 15.40 -3.67
CA LYS A 26 -4.90 15.72 -2.31
C LYS A 26 -3.85 14.74 -1.79
N VAL A 27 -4.01 13.47 -2.07
CA VAL A 27 -3.03 12.47 -1.68
C VAL A 27 -1.69 12.81 -2.33
N ALA A 28 -1.72 13.11 -3.62
CA ALA A 28 -0.50 13.40 -4.35
C ALA A 28 0.22 14.62 -3.77
N SER A 29 -0.52 15.67 -3.45
CA SER A 29 0.12 16.88 -2.98
C SER A 29 0.71 16.71 -1.59
N LYS A 30 0.17 15.80 -0.79
CA LYS A 30 0.72 15.60 0.55
C LYS A 30 2.14 15.04 0.51
N VAL A 31 2.51 14.35 -0.51
CA VAL A 31 3.81 13.72 -0.58
C VAL A 31 4.61 14.12 -1.81
N GLY A 32 4.18 15.15 -2.50
CA GLY A 32 4.97 15.72 -3.59
C GLY A 32 5.04 14.87 -4.84
N ILE A 33 4.00 14.12 -5.16
CA ILE A 33 3.96 13.38 -6.40
C ILE A 33 2.79 13.90 -7.22
N ARG A 34 2.65 13.42 -8.43
CA ARG A 34 1.62 13.92 -9.32
C ARG A 34 0.35 13.14 -9.15
N GLN A 35 -0.78 13.77 -9.39
CA GLN A 35 -2.05 13.08 -9.32
C GLN A 35 -2.09 11.89 -10.26
N ASP A 36 -1.49 12.02 -11.47
CA ASP A 36 -1.44 10.92 -12.41
C ASP A 36 -0.78 9.69 -11.80
N THR A 37 0.19 9.92 -10.95
CA THR A 37 0.90 8.81 -10.32
C THR A 37 -0.02 8.06 -9.36
N VAL A 38 -0.84 8.78 -8.62
CA VAL A 38 -1.81 8.14 -7.73
C VAL A 38 -2.84 7.39 -8.55
N SER A 39 -3.32 8.01 -9.63
CA SER A 39 -4.29 7.38 -10.50
C SER A 39 -3.74 6.10 -11.11
N SER A 40 -2.49 6.13 -11.57
CA SER A 40 -1.86 4.95 -12.14
C SER A 40 -1.74 3.83 -11.11
N PHE A 41 -1.43 4.18 -9.87
CA PHE A 41 -1.36 3.16 -8.83
C PHE A 41 -2.72 2.50 -8.62
N GLU A 42 -3.77 3.29 -8.63
CA GLU A 42 -5.10 2.74 -8.38
C GLU A 42 -5.60 1.90 -9.54
N LEU A 43 -5.21 2.25 -10.75
CA LEU A 43 -5.67 1.51 -11.92
C LEU A 43 -4.77 0.36 -12.31
N GLN A 44 -3.47 0.52 -12.19
CA GLN A 44 -2.53 -0.49 -12.61
C GLN A 44 -1.42 -0.61 -11.59
N PRO A 45 -1.73 -1.11 -10.42
CA PRO A 45 -0.72 -1.14 -9.33
C PRO A 45 0.50 -1.98 -9.64
N GLY A 46 0.39 -2.90 -10.58
CA GLY A 46 1.52 -3.77 -10.89
C GLY A 46 2.70 -3.05 -11.48
N THR A 47 2.51 -1.83 -11.98
CA THR A 47 3.63 -1.08 -12.56
C THR A 47 4.10 0.04 -11.66
N THR A 48 3.65 0.10 -10.43
CA THR A 48 4.02 1.17 -9.53
C THR A 48 5.35 0.88 -8.86
N LYS A 49 6.21 1.87 -8.80
CA LYS A 49 7.47 1.70 -8.10
C LYS A 49 7.24 1.63 -6.61
N LEU A 50 8.05 0.84 -5.92
CA LEU A 50 7.90 0.74 -4.48
C LEU A 50 8.05 2.08 -3.78
N GLU A 51 8.93 2.91 -4.26
CA GLU A 51 9.12 4.21 -3.66
C GLU A 51 7.82 5.02 -3.70
N THR A 52 7.14 4.99 -4.83
CA THR A 52 5.88 5.66 -4.99
C THR A 52 4.82 5.06 -4.06
N PHE A 53 4.80 3.75 -3.99
CA PHE A 53 3.85 3.06 -3.13
C PHE A 53 4.02 3.51 -1.67
N PHE A 54 5.27 3.59 -1.20
CA PHE A 54 5.47 4.01 0.18
C PHE A 54 5.10 5.48 0.41
N LYS A 55 5.23 6.32 -0.62
CA LYS A 55 4.76 7.69 -0.49
C LYS A 55 3.25 7.75 -0.35
N ILE A 56 2.54 6.90 -1.10
CA ILE A 56 1.08 6.87 -1.00
C ILE A 56 0.66 6.36 0.38
N LEU A 57 1.34 5.34 0.90
CA LEU A 57 1.05 4.87 2.26
C LEU A 57 1.21 6.00 3.26
N SER A 58 2.29 6.75 3.12
CA SER A 58 2.56 7.85 4.04
C SER A 58 1.47 8.92 3.95
N ALA A 59 1.01 9.21 2.74
CA ALA A 59 -0.03 10.20 2.57
C ALA A 59 -1.34 9.79 3.23
N LEU A 60 -1.58 8.48 3.32
CA LEU A 60 -2.79 7.96 3.94
C LEU A 60 -2.56 7.59 5.40
N ASP A 61 -1.38 7.87 5.91
CA ASP A 61 -1.06 7.60 7.30
C ASP A 61 -1.12 6.11 7.60
N LEU A 62 -0.66 5.31 6.65
CA LEU A 62 -0.63 3.87 6.80
C LEU A 62 0.80 3.37 6.82
N GLU A 63 1.00 2.20 7.38
CA GLU A 63 2.32 1.59 7.31
C GLU A 63 2.17 0.16 6.86
N LEU A 64 3.22 -0.41 6.32
CA LEU A 64 3.20 -1.75 5.81
C LEU A 64 3.77 -2.70 6.86
N GLU A 65 3.11 -3.81 7.02
CA GLU A 65 3.59 -4.83 7.91
C GLU A 65 3.65 -6.14 7.13
N VAL A 66 4.70 -6.89 7.30
CA VAL A 66 4.87 -8.14 6.57
C VAL A 66 4.98 -9.27 7.58
N LYS A 67 4.25 -10.32 7.37
CA LYS A 67 4.33 -11.46 8.26
C LYS A 67 4.13 -12.74 7.48
N PRO A 68 4.54 -13.85 8.02
CA PRO A 68 4.44 -15.11 7.30
C PRO A 68 3.00 -15.42 6.98
N LYS A 69 2.79 -16.01 5.83
CA LYS A 69 1.46 -16.30 5.40
C LYS A 69 0.85 -17.35 6.30
N GLY A 70 -0.37 -17.13 6.67
CA GLY A 70 -1.08 -18.09 7.49
C GLY A 70 -0.59 -18.19 8.88
N SER A 71 0.04 -17.22 9.39
CA SER A 71 0.71 -17.36 10.51
C SER A 71 0.25 -16.83 11.68
N ASP A 72 -0.88 -16.90 11.99
CA ASP A 72 -1.20 -16.39 13.19
C ASP A 72 -0.47 -17.10 14.11
N THR A 73 -0.07 -18.19 13.84
CA THR A 73 0.49 -18.87 14.76
C THR A 73 1.85 -18.94 14.57
N GLN A 74 2.47 -18.65 14.15
CA GLN A 74 3.63 -18.78 13.87
C GLN A 74 4.69 -19.20 14.50
N SER A 75 5.42 -19.71 14.15
CA SER A 75 6.41 -20.15 14.72
C SER A 75 7.52 -19.45 14.42
N PRO A 76 7.93 -18.89 15.18
CA PRO A 76 8.94 -18.07 14.99
C PRO A 76 10.14 -18.57 14.48
N ASP A 77 10.48 -19.60 14.89
CA ASP A 77 11.70 -19.93 14.46
C ASP A 77 11.70 -20.22 13.08
N GLY A 78 10.79 -20.45 12.53
CA GLY A 78 10.89 -20.76 11.26
C GLY A 78 11.33 -19.69 10.44
N TRP A 79 11.47 -18.66 10.82
CA TRP A 79 11.62 -17.70 10.10
C TRP A 79 12.76 -16.99 10.15
N LYS A 80 13.50 -17.12 9.94
CA LYS A 80 14.54 -16.56 10.08
C LYS A 80 14.85 -15.80 9.12
N GLU A 81 14.98 -15.19 8.86
CA GLU A 81 15.25 -14.50 8.06
C GLU A 81 16.20 -14.37 7.53
N GLU A 82 16.57 -14.78 7.24
CA GLU A 82 17.58 -14.75 6.73
C GLU A 82 17.59 -14.05 5.68
N TRP A 83 17.14 -13.38 5.30
CA TRP A 83 17.23 -12.65 4.29
C TRP A 83 17.81 -11.47 4.54
#